data_1c67d53045051ec57cc385f771ffff48
#
_entry.id   1c67d53045051ec57cc385f771ffff48
#
_cell.length_a   1.000
_cell.length_b   1.000
_cell.length_c   1.000
_cell.angle_alpha   90.00
_cell.angle_beta   90.00
_cell.angle_gamma   90.00
#
_symmetry.space_group_name_H-M   'P 1'
#
loop_
_entity.id
_entity.type
_entity.pdbx_description
1 polymer ?
#
loop_
_entity_poly.entity_id
_entity_poly.type
_entity_poly.pdbx_seq_one_letter_code
_entity_poly.pdbx_strand_id
1 'polypeptide(L)'
;MASWSGRGNTQTESFDMESGQWRIRWETSDMQFSSAGTFRAIVHSSVSGRFVEVAVEHQGAGKGVAYVAEDPRQFFLDIESSGVDWKVAVEEGVIGEE
;
A
#
# COMPACT_ATOMS: atom_id res chain seq x y z
N MET A 1 10.29 -6.58 -5.54
CA MET A 1 9.89 -5.21 -5.44
C MET A 1 8.88 -4.84 -6.50
N ALA A 2 7.85 -4.14 -6.15
CA ALA A 2 6.80 -3.79 -7.09
C ALA A 2 6.24 -2.43 -6.75
N SER A 3 5.70 -1.76 -7.74
CA SER A 3 5.09 -0.46 -7.51
C SER A 3 3.89 -0.29 -8.43
N TRP A 4 2.96 0.52 -7.98
CA TRP A 4 1.75 0.81 -8.74
C TRP A 4 1.37 2.26 -8.53
N SER A 5 0.60 2.80 -9.47
CA SER A 5 0.08 4.15 -9.33
C SER A 5 -1.29 4.20 -10.00
N GLY A 6 -2.07 5.17 -9.61
CA GLY A 6 -3.38 5.31 -10.21
C GLY A 6 -4.24 6.34 -9.49
N ARG A 7 -5.52 6.26 -9.77
CA ARG A 7 -6.51 7.13 -9.18
C ARG A 7 -7.75 6.27 -8.94
N GLY A 8 -8.37 6.44 -7.79
CA GLY A 8 -9.56 5.67 -7.46
C GLY A 8 -9.22 4.29 -6.94
N ASN A 9 -10.23 3.47 -6.82
CA ASN A 9 -10.08 2.14 -6.24
C ASN A 9 -9.38 1.21 -7.21
N THR A 10 -8.44 0.44 -6.69
CA THR A 10 -7.65 -0.48 -7.50
C THR A 10 -7.22 -1.65 -6.64
N GLN A 11 -7.21 -2.83 -7.23
CA GLN A 11 -6.65 -4.00 -6.56
C GLN A 11 -5.41 -4.39 -7.34
N THR A 12 -4.28 -4.49 -6.64
CA THR A 12 -3.03 -4.83 -7.31
C THR A 12 -2.97 -6.32 -7.60
N GLU A 13 -2.04 -6.69 -8.47
CA GLU A 13 -1.77 -8.11 -8.64
C GLU A 13 -1.04 -8.62 -7.40
N SER A 14 -0.96 -9.92 -7.28
CA SER A 14 -0.29 -10.53 -6.13
C SER A 14 1.21 -10.39 -6.23
N PHE A 15 1.85 -10.31 -5.10
CA PHE A 15 3.31 -10.25 -5.05
C PHE A 15 3.79 -11.14 -3.92
N ASP A 16 5.01 -11.66 -4.09
CA ASP A 16 5.60 -12.56 -3.11
C ASP A 16 6.47 -11.80 -2.14
N MET A 17 6.35 -12.13 -0.87
CA MET A 17 7.25 -11.61 0.15
C MET A 17 7.94 -12.77 0.82
N GLU A 18 9.26 -12.78 0.75
CA GLU A 18 10.05 -13.83 1.34
C GLU A 18 10.54 -13.47 2.74
N SER A 19 10.48 -12.19 3.07
CA SER A 19 10.83 -11.74 4.40
C SER A 19 9.60 -11.66 5.28
N GLY A 20 9.76 -11.88 6.54
CA GLY A 20 8.67 -11.72 7.49
C GLY A 20 8.36 -10.26 7.78
N GLN A 21 8.99 -9.35 7.09
CA GLN A 21 8.82 -7.94 7.32
C GLN A 21 9.04 -7.19 6.02
N TRP A 22 8.14 -6.28 5.70
CA TRP A 22 8.24 -5.50 4.47
C TRP A 22 7.58 -4.15 4.69
N ARG A 23 7.70 -3.26 3.73
CA ARG A 23 7.15 -1.92 3.87
C ARG A 23 6.46 -1.47 2.60
N ILE A 24 5.54 -0.53 2.79
CA ILE A 24 4.82 0.11 1.70
C ILE A 24 5.19 1.58 1.75
N ARG A 25 5.81 2.06 0.69
CA ARG A 25 6.06 3.49 0.56
C ARG A 25 4.93 4.05 -0.27
N TRP A 26 4.31 5.10 0.20
CA TRP A 26 3.13 5.63 -0.47
C TRP A 26 3.22 7.14 -0.57
N GLU A 27 2.53 7.66 -1.58
CA GLU A 27 2.47 9.08 -1.80
C GLU A 27 1.14 9.39 -2.46
N THR A 28 0.49 10.48 -2.06
CA THR A 28 -0.75 10.93 -2.66
C THR A 28 -0.61 12.38 -3.06
N SER A 29 -1.28 12.74 -4.16
CA SER A 29 -1.30 14.10 -4.67
C SER A 29 -2.73 14.55 -4.84
N ASP A 30 -3.02 15.74 -4.36
CA ASP A 30 -4.36 16.30 -4.46
C ASP A 30 -4.48 17.04 -5.77
N MET A 31 -5.42 16.65 -6.59
CA MET A 31 -5.55 17.20 -7.91
C MET A 31 -6.39 18.45 -8.01
N GLN A 32 -7.25 18.70 -7.04
CA GLN A 32 -8.28 19.71 -7.23
C GLN A 32 -8.47 20.59 -6.02
N PHE A 33 -7.44 20.91 -5.33
CA PHE A 33 -7.55 21.75 -4.16
C PHE A 33 -8.40 21.12 -3.07
N SER A 34 -8.68 19.87 -3.17
CA SER A 34 -9.57 19.23 -2.23
C SER A 34 -8.79 18.58 -1.13
N SER A 35 -9.05 18.97 0.08
CA SER A 35 -8.48 18.29 1.21
C SER A 35 -9.36 17.12 1.64
N ALA A 36 -10.40 16.84 0.89
CA ALA A 36 -11.31 15.77 1.21
C ALA A 36 -10.96 14.44 0.56
N GLY A 37 -9.89 14.40 -0.21
CA GLY A 37 -9.47 13.16 -0.83
C GLY A 37 -9.06 12.14 0.21
N THR A 38 -9.22 10.86 -0.11
CA THR A 38 -8.87 9.80 0.83
C THR A 38 -8.04 8.75 0.13
N PHE A 39 -7.22 8.08 0.92
CA PHE A 39 -6.36 7.02 0.42
C PHE A 39 -6.24 5.94 1.50
N ARG A 40 -6.48 4.71 1.12
CA ARG A 40 -6.36 3.59 2.04
C ARG A 40 -5.74 2.42 1.30
N ALA A 41 -4.72 1.81 1.89
CA ALA A 41 -4.09 0.62 1.34
C ALA A 41 -4.33 -0.52 2.31
N ILE A 42 -5.02 -1.54 1.85
CA ILE A 42 -5.40 -2.67 2.68
C ILE A 42 -4.64 -3.89 2.18
N VAL A 43 -3.99 -4.58 3.10
CA VAL A 43 -3.21 -5.79 2.78
C VAL A 43 -4.11 -7.00 2.90
N HIS A 44 -4.11 -7.83 1.85
CA HIS A 44 -4.84 -9.09 1.86
C HIS A 44 -3.88 -10.23 1.56
N SER A 45 -4.17 -11.40 2.12
CA SER A 45 -3.43 -12.59 1.76
C SER A 45 -3.94 -13.11 0.43
N SER A 46 -3.05 -13.34 -0.50
CA SER A 46 -3.40 -13.82 -1.80
C SER A 46 -3.85 -15.28 -1.77
N VAL A 47 -3.41 -16.01 -0.77
CA VAL A 47 -3.73 -17.43 -0.68
C VAL A 47 -5.22 -17.65 -0.44
N SER A 48 -5.81 -16.83 0.40
CA SER A 48 -7.22 -17.00 0.74
C SER A 48 -8.05 -15.74 0.49
N GLY A 49 -7.42 -14.67 0.05
CA GLY A 49 -8.11 -13.40 -0.10
C GLY A 49 -8.44 -12.75 1.23
N ARG A 50 -7.91 -13.27 2.30
CA ARG A 50 -8.29 -12.84 3.63
C ARG A 50 -7.67 -11.48 3.97
N PHE A 51 -8.46 -10.66 4.64
CA PHE A 51 -7.99 -9.38 5.14
C PHE A 51 -6.84 -9.61 6.14
N VAL A 52 -5.79 -8.86 6.00
CA VAL A 52 -4.66 -8.88 6.92
C VAL A 52 -4.67 -7.64 7.79
N GLU A 53 -4.56 -6.46 7.16
CA GLU A 53 -4.59 -5.23 7.93
C GLU A 53 -4.74 -4.03 7.01
N VAL A 54 -5.17 -2.92 7.57
CA VAL A 54 -5.16 -1.64 6.87
C VAL A 54 -3.80 -1.03 7.16
N ALA A 55 -2.92 -1.05 6.16
CA ALA A 55 -1.56 -0.59 6.36
C ALA A 55 -1.44 0.92 6.28
N VAL A 56 -2.24 1.56 5.42
CA VAL A 56 -2.19 3.01 5.24
C VAL A 56 -3.60 3.55 5.24
N GLU A 57 -3.79 4.65 5.93
CA GLU A 57 -5.06 5.38 5.88
C GLU A 57 -4.71 6.84 6.01
N HIS A 58 -5.01 7.62 4.98
CA HIS A 58 -4.58 9.01 4.94
C HIS A 58 -5.63 9.85 4.24
N GLN A 59 -5.68 11.13 4.59
CA GLN A 59 -6.64 12.05 4.02
C GLN A 59 -5.86 13.19 3.38
N GLY A 60 -6.19 13.50 2.13
CA GLY A 60 -5.52 14.58 1.41
C GLY A 60 -4.17 14.14 0.85
N ALA A 61 -3.36 15.10 0.44
CA ALA A 61 -2.04 14.84 -0.12
C ALA A 61 -1.05 14.52 0.99
N GLY A 62 -0.08 13.69 0.70
CA GLY A 62 0.95 13.35 1.66
C GLY A 62 1.80 12.20 1.20
N LYS A 63 2.69 11.75 2.06
CA LYS A 63 3.52 10.60 1.76
C LYS A 63 4.00 9.98 3.07
N GLY A 64 4.40 8.74 2.99
CA GLY A 64 4.89 8.06 4.18
C GLY A 64 5.32 6.66 3.88
N VAL A 65 5.61 5.93 4.95
CA VAL A 65 6.02 4.54 4.88
C VAL A 65 5.26 3.78 5.94
N ALA A 66 4.68 2.66 5.55
CA ALA A 66 4.00 1.77 6.47
C ALA A 66 4.74 0.44 6.49
N TYR A 67 4.91 -0.11 7.67
CA TYR A 67 5.63 -1.38 7.83
C TYR A 67 4.63 -2.49 8.10
N VAL A 68 4.85 -3.62 7.46
CA VAL A 68 3.98 -4.79 7.62
C VAL A 68 4.86 -5.93 8.12
N ALA A 69 4.44 -6.56 9.20
CA ALA A 69 5.14 -7.71 9.76
C ALA A 69 4.18 -8.90 9.71
N GLU A 70 4.41 -9.78 8.73
CA GLU A 70 3.56 -10.95 8.52
C GLU A 70 4.44 -12.08 8.03
N ASP A 71 3.97 -13.30 8.21
CA ASP A 71 4.70 -14.45 7.72
C ASP A 71 4.89 -14.36 6.21
N PRO A 72 6.02 -14.82 5.70
CA PRO A 72 6.27 -14.78 4.26
C PRO A 72 5.20 -15.52 3.49
N ARG A 73 4.64 -14.87 2.47
CA ARG A 73 3.62 -15.46 1.61
C ARG A 73 3.31 -14.50 0.49
N GLN A 74 2.29 -14.78 -0.26
CA GLN A 74 1.82 -13.86 -1.30
C GLN A 74 0.76 -12.94 -0.74
N PHE A 75 0.83 -11.68 -1.13
CA PHE A 75 -0.14 -10.66 -0.72
C PHE A 75 -0.61 -9.89 -1.93
N PHE A 76 -1.70 -9.17 -1.77
CA PHE A 76 -2.05 -8.12 -2.72
C PHE A 76 -2.60 -6.93 -1.93
N LEU A 77 -2.64 -5.79 -2.58
CA LEU A 77 -3.16 -4.57 -1.96
C LEU A 77 -4.49 -4.21 -2.59
N ASP A 78 -5.42 -3.83 -1.74
CA ASP A 78 -6.70 -3.32 -2.17
C ASP A 78 -6.64 -1.82 -1.85
N ILE A 79 -6.59 -1.00 -2.89
CA ILE A 79 -6.45 0.43 -2.74
C ILE A 79 -7.82 1.07 -2.86
N GLU A 80 -8.20 1.82 -1.84
CA GLU A 80 -9.44 2.60 -1.87
C GLU A 80 -9.06 4.06 -1.83
N SER A 81 -9.44 4.81 -2.82
CA SER A 81 -9.00 6.17 -2.95
C SER A 81 -10.06 7.01 -3.63
N SER A 82 -10.16 8.26 -3.24
CA SER A 82 -11.09 9.19 -3.82
C SER A 82 -10.47 10.58 -3.80
N GLY A 83 -10.45 11.24 -4.95
CA GLY A 83 -10.00 12.62 -5.02
C GLY A 83 -8.51 12.85 -4.99
N VAL A 84 -7.71 11.80 -5.04
CA VAL A 84 -6.25 11.94 -5.08
C VAL A 84 -5.66 10.95 -6.07
N ASP A 85 -4.51 11.30 -6.60
CA ASP A 85 -3.68 10.36 -7.32
C ASP A 85 -2.76 9.71 -6.30
N TRP A 86 -2.43 8.46 -6.50
CA TRP A 86 -1.61 7.74 -5.53
C TRP A 86 -0.52 6.92 -6.21
N LYS A 87 0.54 6.69 -5.45
CA LYS A 87 1.62 5.80 -5.84
C LYS A 87 1.98 4.96 -4.63
N VAL A 88 2.20 3.68 -4.84
CA VAL A 88 2.66 2.80 -3.77
C VAL A 88 3.79 1.94 -4.30
N ALA A 89 4.72 1.62 -3.43
CA ALA A 89 5.81 0.71 -3.75
C ALA A 89 5.99 -0.20 -2.56
N VAL A 90 6.12 -1.50 -2.81
CA VAL A 90 6.35 -2.46 -1.75
C VAL A 90 7.80 -2.89 -1.81
N GLU A 91 8.45 -2.97 -0.66
CA GLU A 91 9.85 -3.33 -0.54
C GLU A 91 9.99 -4.34 0.57
N GLU A 92 10.73 -5.41 0.30
CA GLU A 92 10.94 -6.40 1.34
C GLU A 92 11.82 -5.84 2.44
N GLY A 93 11.72 -6.45 3.57
CA GLY A 93 12.41 -6.02 4.75
C GLY A 93 13.88 -5.82 4.53
N VAL A 94 14.31 -4.63 4.83
CA VAL A 94 15.68 -4.28 4.61
C VAL A 94 16.32 -4.02 5.92
N ILE A 95 16.03 -4.85 6.84
CA ILE A 95 16.56 -4.71 8.12
C ILE A 95 18.01 -4.74 8.12
N GLY A 96 18.58 -3.95 8.88
CA GLY A 96 20.00 -3.98 9.05
C GLY A 96 20.80 -3.44 7.95
N GLU A 97 20.23 -2.93 7.10
CA GLU A 97 20.98 -2.45 6.17
C GLU A 97 21.22 -1.22 6.27
N GLU A 98 21.38 -1.01 6.41
CA GLU A 98 21.48 0.03 6.61
C GLU A 98 22.24 0.29 6.86
#